data_175a4da9b18dcc413c2186cf762b5490
#
_entry.id   175a4da9b18dcc413c2186cf762b5490
#
_cell.length_a   1.000
_cell.length_b   1.000
_cell.length_c   1.000
_cell.angle_alpha   90.00
_cell.angle_beta   90.00
_cell.angle_gamma   90.00
#
_symmetry.space_group_name_H-M   'P 1'
#
loop_
_entity.id
_entity.type
_entity.pdbx_description
1 polymer ?
#
loop_
_entity_poly.entity_id
_entity_poly.type
_entity_poly.pdbx_seq_one_letter_code
_entity_poly.pdbx_strand_id
1 'polypeptide(L)'
;MADITSMGIDEDDILRFVVADFAPRLPEYKERMQAYCVSLDRMHPHPDIMLLHGVRPEAESFVTTIFSECSWHISPNVTRHGFFNMTGVRKDLTIWARDEIQMRGDPDGDGPLTQTVDMAPDCLADTFEFNGNRIRVYNYEALKGPLFEIQRAFCAGLITKDAYKYLQRNKGEDVLMYLGGDLHADSDFESVRLLTGKMTKTGTYPSAFIDIWPVLHKNSTDKGYTERETDVFDSSVKLPRLIQPHRHTYFMVYGDTFGRVGTPLTCEISGNSITRSGIPFSDDYGLEMQVWLPQAREFVTEKKRWVF
;
A
#
# COMPACT_ATOMS: atom_id res chain seq x y z
N MET A 1 7.18 -14.80 14.73
CA MET A 1 6.00 -14.02 15.18
C MET A 1 6.12 -13.78 16.67
N ALA A 2 6.07 -12.55 17.12
CA ALA A 2 5.88 -12.28 18.54
C ALA A 2 4.50 -12.82 18.92
N ASP A 3 4.41 -13.53 20.05
CA ASP A 3 3.14 -14.03 20.54
C ASP A 3 2.33 -12.84 21.07
N ILE A 4 1.41 -12.34 20.24
CA ILE A 4 0.57 -11.16 20.49
C ILE A 4 -0.28 -11.39 21.76
N THR A 5 -0.70 -12.63 21.99
CA THR A 5 -1.48 -12.99 23.18
C THR A 5 -0.69 -12.84 24.47
N SER A 6 0.64 -13.03 24.42
CA SER A 6 1.53 -12.79 25.58
C SER A 6 1.66 -11.32 25.99
N MET A 7 1.30 -10.38 25.09
CA MET A 7 1.32 -8.94 25.35
C MET A 7 0.01 -8.43 25.97
N GLY A 8 -1.01 -9.28 26.12
CA GLY A 8 -2.34 -8.87 26.62
C GLY A 8 -3.10 -7.97 25.64
N ILE A 9 -2.78 -8.05 24.36
CA ILE A 9 -3.47 -7.32 23.29
C ILE A 9 -4.71 -8.11 22.90
N ASP A 10 -5.86 -7.43 22.86
CA ASP A 10 -7.11 -8.00 22.36
C ASP A 10 -7.04 -8.09 20.82
N GLU A 11 -7.47 -9.21 20.26
CA GLU A 11 -7.52 -9.40 18.82
C GLU A 11 -8.48 -8.43 18.13
N ASP A 12 -9.52 -7.99 18.81
CA ASP A 12 -10.49 -7.00 18.32
C ASP A 12 -9.88 -5.59 18.19
N ASP A 13 -8.73 -5.35 18.84
CA ASP A 13 -7.97 -4.10 18.74
C ASP A 13 -6.92 -4.14 17.63
N ILE A 14 -6.85 -5.20 16.82
CA ILE A 14 -5.88 -5.35 15.75
C ILE A 14 -6.53 -5.08 14.40
N LEU A 15 -6.05 -4.04 13.71
CA LEU A 15 -6.40 -3.76 12.32
C LEU A 15 -5.40 -4.45 11.37
N ARG A 16 -5.92 -5.21 10.41
CA ARG A 16 -5.14 -6.05 9.49
C ARG A 16 -5.21 -5.52 8.07
N PHE A 17 -4.05 -5.30 7.46
CA PHE A 17 -3.92 -4.82 6.09
C PHE A 17 -3.27 -5.86 5.20
N VAL A 18 -3.68 -5.87 3.94
CA VAL A 18 -2.96 -6.54 2.84
C VAL A 18 -2.74 -5.54 1.71
N VAL A 19 -1.52 -5.50 1.21
CA VAL A 19 -1.16 -4.85 -0.06
C VAL A 19 -0.84 -5.96 -1.05
N ALA A 20 -1.51 -6.02 -2.19
CA ALA A 20 -1.31 -7.07 -3.18
C ALA A 20 -1.31 -6.52 -4.60
N ASP A 21 -0.31 -6.93 -5.41
CA ASP A 21 -0.25 -6.68 -6.85
C ASP A 21 -0.57 -7.96 -7.63
N PHE A 22 -1.45 -7.86 -8.62
CA PHE A 22 -1.82 -8.99 -9.47
C PHE A 22 -1.02 -9.08 -10.77
N ALA A 23 -0.03 -8.19 -10.96
CA ALA A 23 0.84 -8.17 -12.14
C ALA A 23 0.06 -8.35 -13.46
N PRO A 24 -0.77 -7.37 -13.87
CA PRO A 24 -1.74 -7.54 -14.96
C PRO A 24 -1.11 -7.76 -16.33
N ARG A 25 0.19 -7.50 -16.46
CA ARG A 25 0.96 -7.63 -17.71
C ARG A 25 1.57 -9.00 -17.91
N LEU A 26 1.63 -9.82 -16.85
CA LEU A 26 2.21 -11.15 -16.93
C LEU A 26 1.25 -12.15 -17.57
N PRO A 27 1.77 -13.23 -18.19
CA PRO A 27 0.95 -14.32 -18.68
C PRO A 27 0.09 -14.97 -17.58
N GLU A 28 -0.94 -15.68 -17.99
CA GLU A 28 -1.81 -16.47 -17.10
C GLU A 28 -2.46 -15.62 -15.97
N TYR A 29 -2.73 -14.34 -16.24
CA TYR A 29 -3.29 -13.40 -15.27
C TYR A 29 -4.46 -13.98 -14.47
N LYS A 30 -5.44 -14.60 -15.14
CA LYS A 30 -6.63 -15.14 -14.50
C LYS A 30 -6.30 -16.23 -13.48
N GLU A 31 -5.43 -17.19 -13.84
CA GLU A 31 -5.02 -18.27 -12.94
C GLU A 31 -4.27 -17.72 -11.72
N ARG A 32 -3.33 -16.80 -11.94
CA ARG A 32 -2.52 -16.19 -10.88
C ARG A 32 -3.40 -15.38 -9.92
N MET A 33 -4.24 -14.51 -10.44
CA MET A 33 -5.17 -13.69 -9.65
C MET A 33 -6.12 -14.56 -8.82
N GLN A 34 -6.73 -15.59 -9.44
CA GLN A 34 -7.61 -16.51 -8.72
C GLN A 34 -6.88 -17.26 -7.60
N ALA A 35 -5.69 -17.75 -7.87
CA ALA A 35 -4.90 -18.46 -6.87
C ALA A 35 -4.47 -17.53 -5.71
N TYR A 36 -4.14 -16.29 -6.01
CA TYR A 36 -3.79 -15.30 -4.98
C TYR A 36 -5.00 -14.93 -4.13
N CYS A 37 -6.15 -14.63 -4.74
CA CYS A 37 -7.39 -14.37 -4.01
C CYS A 37 -7.77 -15.53 -3.08
N VAL A 38 -7.68 -16.77 -3.55
CA VAL A 38 -7.93 -17.95 -2.71
C VAL A 38 -6.91 -18.07 -1.58
N SER A 39 -5.66 -17.65 -1.78
CA SER A 39 -4.66 -17.61 -0.72
C SER A 39 -5.01 -16.58 0.34
N LEU A 40 -5.42 -15.38 -0.07
CA LEU A 40 -5.85 -14.32 0.84
C LEU A 40 -7.13 -14.69 1.61
N ASP A 41 -8.11 -15.33 0.93
CA ASP A 41 -9.36 -15.80 1.55
C ASP A 41 -9.12 -16.88 2.64
N ARG A 42 -7.99 -17.61 2.54
CA ARG A 42 -7.62 -18.61 3.54
C ARG A 42 -6.84 -18.04 4.72
N MET A 43 -6.50 -16.78 4.68
CA MET A 43 -5.86 -16.14 5.84
C MET A 43 -6.84 -16.07 7.01
N HIS A 44 -6.37 -16.40 8.18
CA HIS A 44 -7.16 -16.29 9.40
C HIS A 44 -6.33 -15.59 10.49
N PRO A 45 -6.85 -14.51 11.04
CA PRO A 45 -8.10 -13.83 10.65
C PRO A 45 -7.99 -13.13 9.31
N HIS A 46 -9.13 -12.90 8.63
CA HIS A 46 -9.18 -12.18 7.35
C HIS A 46 -8.67 -10.75 7.47
N PRO A 47 -8.09 -10.16 6.40
CA PRO A 47 -7.71 -8.77 6.39
C PRO A 47 -8.92 -7.85 6.48
N ASP A 48 -8.81 -6.78 7.26
CA ASP A 48 -9.83 -5.74 7.40
C ASP A 48 -9.79 -4.76 6.23
N ILE A 49 -8.57 -4.52 5.72
CA ILE A 49 -8.29 -3.56 4.64
C ILE A 49 -7.45 -4.25 3.57
N MET A 50 -7.90 -4.18 2.34
CA MET A 50 -7.23 -4.74 1.18
C MET A 50 -6.88 -3.64 0.18
N LEU A 51 -5.60 -3.50 -0.16
CA LEU A 51 -5.08 -2.54 -1.14
C LEU A 51 -4.59 -3.35 -2.34
N LEU A 52 -5.43 -3.43 -3.37
CA LEU A 52 -5.20 -4.27 -4.54
C LEU A 52 -4.77 -3.43 -5.74
N HIS A 53 -3.71 -3.86 -6.42
CA HIS A 53 -3.13 -3.23 -7.60
C HIS A 53 -3.24 -4.15 -8.81
N GLY A 54 -3.20 -3.57 -9.99
CA GLY A 54 -3.19 -4.33 -11.23
C GLY A 54 -4.46 -5.14 -11.48
N VAL A 55 -5.60 -4.70 -10.98
CA VAL A 55 -6.87 -5.40 -11.19
C VAL A 55 -7.41 -5.08 -12.58
N ARG A 56 -7.70 -6.10 -13.38
CA ARG A 56 -8.36 -5.95 -14.67
C ARG A 56 -9.87 -5.95 -14.52
N PRO A 57 -10.64 -5.25 -15.41
CA PRO A 57 -12.11 -5.21 -15.35
C PRO A 57 -12.77 -6.58 -15.29
N GLU A 58 -12.23 -7.56 -16.02
CA GLU A 58 -12.76 -8.93 -16.01
C GLU A 58 -12.55 -9.68 -14.69
N ALA A 59 -11.68 -9.19 -13.81
CA ALA A 59 -11.40 -9.78 -12.50
C ALA A 59 -12.23 -9.17 -11.37
N GLU A 60 -12.79 -7.99 -11.57
CA GLU A 60 -13.51 -7.22 -10.54
C GLU A 60 -14.62 -8.05 -9.89
N SER A 61 -15.48 -8.67 -10.68
CA SER A 61 -16.61 -9.46 -10.17
C SER A 61 -16.15 -10.68 -9.36
N PHE A 62 -15.03 -11.28 -9.73
CA PHE A 62 -14.47 -12.41 -8.99
C PHE A 62 -13.92 -11.96 -7.63
N VAL A 63 -13.15 -10.87 -7.61
CA VAL A 63 -12.58 -10.28 -6.36
C VAL A 63 -13.70 -9.88 -5.41
N THR A 64 -14.69 -9.13 -5.89
CA THR A 64 -15.81 -8.66 -5.06
C THR A 64 -16.72 -9.78 -4.58
N THR A 65 -16.75 -10.91 -5.27
CA THR A 65 -17.52 -12.10 -4.85
C THR A 65 -16.79 -12.87 -3.76
N ILE A 66 -15.48 -13.12 -3.92
CA ILE A 66 -14.68 -13.85 -2.91
C ILE A 66 -14.65 -13.05 -1.60
N PHE A 67 -14.41 -11.74 -1.68
CA PHE A 67 -14.35 -10.88 -0.49
C PHE A 67 -15.65 -10.07 -0.34
N SER A 68 -16.76 -10.80 -0.29
CA SER A 68 -18.11 -10.21 -0.20
C SER A 68 -18.36 -9.46 1.11
N GLU A 69 -17.55 -9.67 2.14
CA GLU A 69 -17.56 -8.93 3.42
C GLU A 69 -16.94 -7.55 3.31
N CYS A 70 -16.24 -7.24 2.21
CA CYS A 70 -15.68 -5.91 1.98
C CYS A 70 -16.64 -5.00 1.21
N SER A 71 -16.58 -3.70 1.55
CA SER A 71 -17.10 -2.60 0.75
C SER A 71 -15.98 -2.07 -0.13
N TRP A 72 -16.18 -2.08 -1.45
CA TRP A 72 -15.14 -1.78 -2.43
C TRP A 72 -15.18 -0.33 -2.90
N HIS A 73 -14.02 0.30 -2.96
CA HIS A 73 -13.73 1.53 -3.69
C HIS A 73 -12.86 1.15 -4.90
N ILE A 74 -13.37 1.41 -6.07
CA ILE A 74 -12.75 1.04 -7.35
C ILE A 74 -12.37 2.31 -8.07
N SER A 75 -11.12 2.42 -8.53
CA SER A 75 -10.72 3.58 -9.33
C SER A 75 -11.59 3.66 -10.60
N PRO A 76 -12.21 4.81 -10.88
CA PRO A 76 -13.06 4.98 -12.05
C PRO A 76 -12.24 5.02 -13.35
N ASN A 77 -10.93 5.28 -13.23
CA ASN A 77 -10.03 5.39 -14.36
C ASN A 77 -9.26 4.09 -14.55
N VAL A 78 -9.60 3.39 -15.62
CA VAL A 78 -8.80 2.28 -16.12
C VAL A 78 -7.58 2.85 -16.82
N THR A 79 -6.39 2.38 -16.48
CA THR A 79 -5.16 2.81 -17.14
C THR A 79 -5.17 2.45 -18.63
N ARG A 80 -4.29 3.09 -19.41
CA ARG A 80 -4.05 2.73 -20.83
C ARG A 80 -3.73 1.24 -21.03
N HIS A 81 -3.24 0.59 -20.00
CA HIS A 81 -2.90 -0.84 -20.03
C HIS A 81 -4.04 -1.76 -19.56
N GLY A 82 -5.22 -1.21 -19.26
CA GLY A 82 -6.41 -1.96 -18.96
C GLY A 82 -6.50 -2.51 -17.55
N PHE A 83 -5.96 -1.81 -16.55
CA PHE A 83 -6.07 -2.18 -15.14
C PHE A 83 -6.33 -0.96 -14.23
N PHE A 84 -6.74 -1.20 -13.00
CA PHE A 84 -7.05 -0.19 -11.99
C PHE A 84 -6.73 -0.68 -10.58
N ASN A 85 -6.78 0.22 -9.60
CA ASN A 85 -6.65 -0.10 -8.20
C ASN A 85 -8.01 -0.30 -7.53
N MET A 86 -8.05 -1.16 -6.52
CA MET A 86 -9.23 -1.39 -5.68
C MET A 86 -8.83 -1.31 -4.20
N THR A 87 -9.64 -0.62 -3.40
CA THR A 87 -9.55 -0.67 -1.94
C THR A 87 -10.76 -1.38 -1.36
N GLY A 88 -10.55 -2.46 -0.63
CA GLY A 88 -11.57 -3.16 0.14
C GLY A 88 -11.50 -2.76 1.60
N VAL A 89 -12.63 -2.36 2.17
CA VAL A 89 -12.79 -2.07 3.59
C VAL A 89 -13.87 -2.98 4.14
N ARG A 90 -13.60 -3.70 5.24
CA ARG A 90 -14.58 -4.59 5.88
C ARG A 90 -15.89 -3.84 6.17
N LYS A 91 -17.03 -4.45 5.86
CA LYS A 91 -18.35 -3.77 5.84
C LYS A 91 -18.85 -3.29 7.19
N ASP A 92 -18.36 -3.87 8.28
CA ASP A 92 -18.70 -3.44 9.64
C ASP A 92 -17.96 -2.15 10.07
N LEU A 93 -16.95 -1.73 9.31
CA LEU A 93 -16.26 -0.47 9.55
C LEU A 93 -17.04 0.71 8.96
N THR A 94 -17.16 1.78 9.72
CA THR A 94 -17.83 2.99 9.26
C THR A 94 -16.95 3.76 8.29
N ILE A 95 -17.35 3.83 7.02
CA ILE A 95 -16.63 4.59 5.99
C ILE A 95 -17.10 6.05 6.03
N TRP A 96 -16.17 6.99 6.21
CA TRP A 96 -16.42 8.43 6.29
C TRP A 96 -16.26 9.13 4.94
N ALA A 97 -15.26 8.73 4.15
CA ALA A 97 -14.99 9.35 2.86
C ALA A 97 -14.26 8.38 1.93
N ARG A 98 -14.46 8.57 0.63
CA ARG A 98 -13.74 7.92 -0.46
C ARG A 98 -13.32 8.99 -1.44
N ASP A 99 -12.03 9.24 -1.51
CA ASP A 99 -11.46 10.27 -2.35
C ASP A 99 -10.53 9.64 -3.39
N GLU A 100 -10.43 10.29 -4.53
CA GLU A 100 -9.52 9.93 -5.59
C GLU A 100 -8.52 11.06 -5.81
N ILE A 101 -7.25 10.73 -5.70
CA ILE A 101 -6.18 11.65 -6.02
C ILE A 101 -5.79 11.36 -7.46
N GLN A 102 -6.21 12.25 -8.36
CA GLN A 102 -5.87 12.11 -9.77
C GLN A 102 -4.36 12.25 -9.96
N MET A 103 -3.76 11.17 -10.45
CA MET A 103 -2.32 11.11 -10.74
C MET A 103 -1.97 11.71 -12.11
N ARG A 104 -2.79 12.66 -12.56
CA ARG A 104 -2.63 13.35 -13.85
C ARG A 104 -1.78 14.59 -13.67
N GLY A 105 -0.97 14.88 -14.66
CA GLY A 105 -0.26 16.16 -14.75
C GLY A 105 -1.24 17.34 -14.74
N ASP A 106 -0.73 18.51 -14.38
CA ASP A 106 -1.52 19.74 -14.42
C ASP A 106 -2.18 19.87 -15.81
N PRO A 107 -3.52 19.88 -15.89
CA PRO A 107 -4.21 20.02 -17.18
C PRO A 107 -3.89 21.34 -17.89
N ASP A 108 -3.42 22.35 -17.15
CA ASP A 108 -3.02 23.67 -17.67
C ASP A 108 -1.51 23.78 -17.90
N GLY A 109 -0.74 22.69 -17.66
CA GLY A 109 0.72 22.68 -17.79
C GLY A 109 1.18 22.25 -19.18
N ASP A 110 1.86 23.11 -19.90
CA ASP A 110 2.54 22.82 -21.17
C ASP A 110 3.79 21.92 -21.00
N GLY A 111 3.92 21.20 -19.91
CA GLY A 111 5.08 20.40 -19.56
C GLY A 111 5.12 19.01 -20.20
N PRO A 112 6.31 18.39 -20.31
CA PRO A 112 6.49 17.05 -20.90
C PRO A 112 5.77 15.94 -20.12
N LEU A 113 5.16 16.25 -18.98
CA LEU A 113 4.39 15.31 -18.14
C LEU A 113 2.98 15.04 -18.69
N THR A 114 2.47 15.88 -19.59
CA THR A 114 1.09 15.75 -20.11
C THR A 114 0.84 14.49 -20.97
N GLN A 115 1.89 13.89 -21.52
CA GLN A 115 1.78 12.73 -22.41
C GLN A 115 1.80 11.35 -21.68
N THR A 116 2.20 11.32 -20.41
CA THR A 116 2.32 10.04 -19.65
C THR A 116 1.16 9.79 -18.69
N VAL A 117 0.18 10.65 -18.72
CA VAL A 117 -0.87 10.82 -17.72
C VAL A 117 -1.86 9.63 -17.60
N ASP A 118 -2.07 8.91 -18.71
CA ASP A 118 -3.03 7.77 -18.70
C ASP A 118 -2.37 6.42 -18.33
N MET A 119 -1.15 6.43 -17.82
CA MET A 119 -0.38 5.20 -17.60
C MET A 119 -0.43 4.70 -16.15
N ALA A 120 -0.60 5.61 -15.18
CA ALA A 120 -0.75 5.24 -13.76
C ALA A 120 -2.21 5.28 -13.32
N PRO A 121 -2.68 4.31 -12.50
CA PRO A 121 -3.98 4.42 -11.87
C PRO A 121 -3.99 5.57 -10.86
N ASP A 122 -5.18 6.13 -10.61
CA ASP A 122 -5.35 7.12 -9.56
C ASP A 122 -5.09 6.51 -8.18
N CYS A 123 -4.57 7.31 -7.26
CA CYS A 123 -4.44 6.89 -5.87
C CYS A 123 -5.82 6.97 -5.20
N LEU A 124 -6.26 5.87 -4.61
CA LEU A 124 -7.48 5.84 -3.81
C LEU A 124 -7.14 6.24 -2.37
N ALA A 125 -7.97 7.08 -1.77
CA ALA A 125 -7.79 7.53 -0.40
C ALA A 125 -9.09 7.35 0.39
N ASP A 126 -9.16 6.26 1.16
CA ASP A 126 -10.32 5.89 1.95
C ASP A 126 -10.15 6.34 3.40
N THR A 127 -11.19 6.92 3.97
CA THR A 127 -11.25 7.29 5.38
C THR A 127 -12.35 6.51 6.06
N PHE A 128 -12.01 5.82 7.15
CA PHE A 128 -12.94 5.01 7.93
C PHE A 128 -12.63 5.09 9.42
N GLU A 129 -13.51 4.50 10.24
CA GLU A 129 -13.35 4.42 11.69
C GLU A 129 -13.10 2.98 12.13
N PHE A 130 -12.14 2.81 13.03
CA PHE A 130 -11.88 1.56 13.74
C PHE A 130 -11.59 1.87 15.21
N ASN A 131 -12.34 1.25 16.12
CA ASN A 131 -12.22 1.47 17.57
C ASN A 131 -12.28 2.95 17.99
N GLY A 132 -13.11 3.76 17.31
CA GLY A 132 -13.22 5.20 17.54
C GLY A 132 -12.05 6.03 17.00
N ASN A 133 -11.10 5.40 16.36
CA ASN A 133 -9.98 6.08 15.72
C ASN A 133 -10.30 6.33 14.24
N ARG A 134 -10.05 7.55 13.77
CA ARG A 134 -10.17 7.88 12.34
C ARG A 134 -8.91 7.48 11.61
N ILE A 135 -9.07 6.70 10.54
CA ILE A 135 -7.98 6.16 9.75
C ILE A 135 -8.15 6.59 8.31
N ARG A 136 -7.09 7.13 7.69
CA ARG A 136 -7.02 7.42 6.26
C ARG A 136 -5.96 6.55 5.61
N VAL A 137 -6.35 5.82 4.58
CA VAL A 137 -5.46 4.88 3.86
C VAL A 137 -5.33 5.32 2.42
N TYR A 138 -4.09 5.41 1.94
CA TYR A 138 -3.75 5.66 0.54
C TYR A 138 -3.37 4.35 -0.12
N ASN A 139 -4.02 4.04 -1.24
CA ASN A 139 -3.75 2.89 -2.09
C ASN A 139 -3.18 3.40 -3.42
N TYR A 140 -1.89 3.15 -3.67
CA TYR A 140 -1.19 3.72 -4.79
C TYR A 140 -0.27 2.71 -5.48
N GLU A 141 -0.43 2.56 -6.80
CA GLU A 141 0.50 1.86 -7.69
C GLU A 141 1.23 2.87 -8.56
N ALA A 142 2.55 2.86 -8.51
CA ALA A 142 3.37 3.75 -9.29
C ALA A 142 3.68 3.17 -10.69
N LEU A 143 4.17 4.01 -11.58
CA LEU A 143 4.63 3.57 -12.91
C LEU A 143 5.88 2.69 -12.80
N LYS A 144 5.85 1.51 -13.41
CA LYS A 144 6.98 0.58 -13.47
C LYS A 144 8.02 1.02 -14.51
N GLY A 145 9.27 0.98 -14.11
CA GLY A 145 10.43 1.20 -14.98
C GLY A 145 11.26 2.44 -14.65
N PRO A 146 12.57 2.42 -14.95
CA PRO A 146 13.52 3.45 -14.51
C PRO A 146 13.27 4.84 -15.13
N LEU A 147 12.63 4.89 -16.32
CA LEU A 147 12.36 6.15 -17.02
C LEU A 147 11.23 6.98 -16.39
N PHE A 148 10.48 6.41 -15.44
CA PHE A 148 9.30 7.05 -14.85
C PHE A 148 9.55 7.70 -13.48
N GLU A 149 10.81 7.85 -13.04
CA GLU A 149 11.09 8.38 -11.71
C GLU A 149 10.58 9.82 -11.52
N ILE A 150 10.65 10.66 -12.55
CA ILE A 150 10.11 12.03 -12.48
C ILE A 150 8.61 12.00 -12.23
N GLN A 151 7.86 11.12 -12.91
CA GLN A 151 6.43 10.96 -12.74
C GLN A 151 6.10 10.38 -11.37
N ARG A 152 6.83 9.37 -10.91
CA ARG A 152 6.68 8.83 -9.56
C ARG A 152 6.90 9.90 -8.49
N ALA A 153 7.95 10.70 -8.62
CA ALA A 153 8.23 11.83 -7.72
C ALA A 153 7.11 12.87 -7.72
N PHE A 154 6.56 13.18 -8.91
CA PHE A 154 5.39 14.07 -9.01
C PHE A 154 4.17 13.49 -8.29
N CYS A 155 3.82 12.23 -8.54
CA CYS A 155 2.71 11.55 -7.87
C CYS A 155 2.92 11.47 -6.35
N ALA A 156 4.14 11.18 -5.88
CA ALA A 156 4.50 11.24 -4.47
C ALA A 156 4.21 12.63 -3.88
N GLY A 157 4.52 13.70 -4.62
CA GLY A 157 4.19 15.08 -4.25
C GLY A 157 2.68 15.34 -4.11
N LEU A 158 1.84 14.72 -4.96
CA LEU A 158 0.38 14.84 -4.85
C LEU A 158 -0.15 14.15 -3.59
N ILE A 159 0.35 12.96 -3.27
CA ILE A 159 -0.02 12.22 -2.05
C ILE A 159 0.37 13.01 -0.81
N THR A 160 1.60 13.53 -0.74
CA THR A 160 2.05 14.34 0.40
C THR A 160 1.24 15.62 0.57
N LYS A 161 0.86 16.26 -0.56
CA LYS A 161 -0.03 17.43 -0.57
C LYS A 161 -1.40 17.11 0.01
N ASP A 162 -2.00 15.98 -0.39
CA ASP A 162 -3.31 15.57 0.12
C ASP A 162 -3.22 15.27 1.61
N ALA A 163 -2.25 14.45 2.04
CA ALA A 163 -2.04 14.11 3.45
C ALA A 163 -1.89 15.38 4.32
N TYR A 164 -1.04 16.31 3.90
CA TYR A 164 -0.86 17.58 4.60
C TYR A 164 -2.16 18.39 4.68
N LYS A 165 -2.87 18.56 3.55
CA LYS A 165 -4.14 19.31 3.52
C LYS A 165 -5.21 18.64 4.37
N TYR A 166 -5.27 17.31 4.35
CA TYR A 166 -6.22 16.55 5.16
C TYR A 166 -6.00 16.81 6.65
N LEU A 167 -4.74 16.72 7.12
CA LEU A 167 -4.39 17.04 8.52
C LEU A 167 -4.73 18.49 8.88
N GLN A 168 -4.46 19.44 7.97
CA GLN A 168 -4.77 20.86 8.25
C GLN A 168 -6.28 21.12 8.36
N ARG A 169 -7.10 20.42 7.61
CA ARG A 169 -8.57 20.54 7.66
C ARG A 169 -9.16 19.88 8.92
N ASN A 170 -8.53 18.82 9.40
CA ASN A 170 -8.97 18.03 10.55
C ASN A 170 -8.09 18.31 11.79
N LYS A 171 -7.64 19.56 11.96
CA LYS A 171 -6.86 19.96 13.13
C LYS A 171 -7.62 19.70 14.43
N GLY A 172 -6.98 18.93 15.32
CA GLY A 172 -7.56 18.56 16.62
C GLY A 172 -8.22 17.18 16.62
N GLU A 173 -8.33 16.52 15.48
CA GLU A 173 -8.72 15.12 15.39
C GLU A 173 -7.48 14.25 15.31
N ASP A 174 -7.47 13.15 16.05
CA ASP A 174 -6.42 12.13 15.95
C ASP A 174 -6.71 11.28 14.71
N VAL A 175 -6.10 11.65 13.58
CA VAL A 175 -6.20 10.88 12.33
C VAL A 175 -4.91 10.11 12.09
N LEU A 176 -5.02 8.82 11.97
CA LEU A 176 -3.92 7.95 11.59
C LEU A 176 -3.90 7.77 10.08
N MET A 177 -2.75 7.98 9.43
CA MET A 177 -2.64 7.85 7.99
C MET A 177 -1.65 6.77 7.59
N TYR A 178 -2.06 5.92 6.67
CA TYR A 178 -1.25 4.86 6.06
C TYR A 178 -1.15 5.04 4.55
N LEU A 179 -0.04 4.64 3.99
CA LEU A 179 0.16 4.46 2.56
C LEU A 179 0.58 3.01 2.32
N GLY A 180 -0.22 2.26 1.59
CA GLY A 180 0.16 0.96 1.07
C GLY A 180 0.22 1.01 -0.45
N GLY A 181 1.28 0.46 -1.03
CA GLY A 181 1.39 0.52 -2.47
C GLY A 181 2.62 -0.13 -3.07
N ASP A 182 2.53 -0.37 -4.37
CA ASP A 182 3.68 -0.73 -5.18
C ASP A 182 4.28 0.54 -5.79
N LEU A 183 5.41 0.96 -5.24
CA LEU A 183 6.06 2.21 -5.65
C LEU A 183 7.02 2.01 -6.82
N HIS A 184 7.35 0.77 -7.19
CA HIS A 184 8.33 0.42 -8.23
C HIS A 184 9.64 1.21 -8.11
N ALA A 185 10.08 1.44 -6.88
CA ALA A 185 11.22 2.30 -6.56
C ALA A 185 11.84 1.87 -5.23
N ASP A 186 13.17 1.79 -5.18
CA ASP A 186 13.90 1.56 -3.93
C ASP A 186 13.89 2.79 -3.03
N SER A 187 14.31 2.60 -1.79
CA SER A 187 14.28 3.63 -0.73
C SER A 187 15.17 4.85 -0.99
N ASP A 188 16.11 4.77 -1.91
CA ASP A 188 17.01 5.85 -2.33
C ASP A 188 16.51 6.63 -3.55
N PHE A 189 15.46 6.15 -4.22
CA PHE A 189 14.82 6.88 -5.32
C PHE A 189 14.13 8.16 -4.82
N GLU A 190 14.06 9.16 -5.71
CA GLU A 190 13.51 10.46 -5.40
C GLU A 190 12.06 10.41 -4.90
N SER A 191 11.22 9.59 -5.52
CA SER A 191 9.82 9.40 -5.15
C SER A 191 9.65 8.92 -3.70
N VAL A 192 10.42 7.91 -3.29
CA VAL A 192 10.39 7.38 -1.91
C VAL A 192 11.02 8.36 -0.92
N ARG A 193 12.08 9.06 -1.32
CA ARG A 193 12.71 10.10 -0.49
C ARG A 193 11.80 11.30 -0.26
N LEU A 194 10.96 11.67 -1.23
CA LEU A 194 9.92 12.69 -1.06
C LEU A 194 8.86 12.24 -0.06
N LEU A 195 8.32 11.02 -0.22
CA LEU A 195 7.33 10.46 0.71
C LEU A 195 7.87 10.41 2.14
N THR A 196 9.13 9.98 2.31
CA THR A 196 9.75 9.82 3.64
C THR A 196 10.35 11.11 4.21
N GLY A 197 10.18 12.25 3.55
CA GLY A 197 10.73 13.53 4.01
C GLY A 197 12.26 13.64 3.98
N LYS A 198 12.95 12.65 3.40
CA LYS A 198 14.41 12.67 3.22
C LYS A 198 14.86 13.60 2.11
N MET A 199 13.92 14.11 1.34
CA MET A 199 14.14 15.09 0.29
C MET A 199 12.98 16.09 0.26
N THR A 200 13.31 17.37 0.06
CA THR A 200 12.33 18.43 -0.16
C THR A 200 12.62 19.07 -1.50
N LYS A 201 11.57 19.33 -2.27
CA LYS A 201 11.64 20.14 -3.49
C LYS A 201 10.86 21.44 -3.30
N THR A 202 11.24 22.47 -4.04
CA THR A 202 10.47 23.73 -4.07
C THR A 202 9.03 23.43 -4.46
N GLY A 203 8.07 23.87 -3.64
CA GLY A 203 6.64 23.62 -3.85
C GLY A 203 6.12 22.27 -3.35
N THR A 204 6.96 21.40 -2.75
CA THR A 204 6.48 20.18 -2.08
C THR A 204 6.03 20.48 -0.66
N TYR A 205 5.07 19.69 -0.20
CA TYR A 205 4.58 19.76 1.18
C TYR A 205 5.49 18.93 2.10
N PRO A 206 5.66 19.35 3.35
CA PRO A 206 6.34 18.51 4.33
C PRO A 206 5.67 17.14 4.37
N SER A 207 6.47 16.11 4.21
CA SER A 207 6.04 14.72 4.37
C SER A 207 6.91 14.05 5.41
N ALA A 208 6.30 13.13 6.13
CA ALA A 208 6.97 12.37 7.16
C ALA A 208 6.43 10.93 7.18
N PHE A 209 6.12 10.36 6.03
CA PHE A 209 5.80 8.95 5.98
C PHE A 209 7.00 8.13 6.44
N ILE A 210 6.77 7.25 7.38
CA ILE A 210 7.77 6.33 7.92
C ILE A 210 7.53 4.97 7.30
N ASP A 211 8.53 4.46 6.62
CA ASP A 211 8.55 3.10 6.11
C ASP A 211 8.60 2.12 7.29
N ILE A 212 7.60 1.22 7.37
CA ILE A 212 7.42 0.35 8.53
C ILE A 212 8.36 -0.84 8.50
N TRP A 213 8.76 -1.34 7.34
CA TRP A 213 9.65 -2.50 7.25
C TRP A 213 10.94 -2.34 8.07
N PRO A 214 11.77 -1.31 7.84
CA PRO A 214 13.00 -1.15 8.61
C PRO A 214 12.76 -0.82 10.09
N VAL A 215 11.58 -0.33 10.46
CA VAL A 215 11.23 -0.09 11.85
C VAL A 215 11.03 -1.40 12.61
N LEU A 216 10.32 -2.35 12.02
CA LEU A 216 10.03 -3.65 12.64
C LEU A 216 11.20 -4.64 12.51
N HIS A 217 12.00 -4.53 11.46
CA HIS A 217 13.10 -5.46 11.14
C HIS A 217 14.50 -4.86 11.42
N LYS A 218 14.64 -3.99 12.43
CA LYS A 218 15.88 -3.26 12.76
C LYS A 218 17.12 -4.15 12.88
N ASN A 219 16.96 -5.35 13.42
CA ASN A 219 18.07 -6.30 13.68
C ASN A 219 18.16 -7.40 12.61
N SER A 220 17.34 -7.34 11.57
CA SER A 220 17.34 -8.31 10.49
C SER A 220 18.29 -7.90 9.37
N THR A 221 18.95 -8.87 8.74
CA THR A 221 19.62 -8.69 7.46
C THR A 221 18.65 -8.66 6.28
N ASP A 222 17.40 -9.02 6.53
CA ASP A 222 16.31 -8.98 5.54
C ASP A 222 15.97 -7.54 5.17
N LYS A 223 16.12 -7.22 3.90
CA LYS A 223 15.82 -5.89 3.34
C LYS A 223 14.36 -5.73 2.92
N GLY A 224 13.54 -6.77 3.08
CA GLY A 224 12.15 -6.77 2.64
C GLY A 224 12.02 -6.67 1.13
N TYR A 225 12.87 -7.36 0.40
CA TYR A 225 12.80 -7.35 -1.06
C TYR A 225 11.49 -7.98 -1.53
N THR A 226 10.71 -7.22 -2.28
CA THR A 226 9.41 -7.63 -2.80
C THR A 226 9.43 -7.96 -4.30
N GLU A 227 10.43 -7.49 -5.05
CA GLU A 227 10.60 -7.89 -6.44
C GLU A 227 11.17 -9.30 -6.52
N ARG A 228 10.52 -10.16 -7.32
CA ARG A 228 11.06 -11.48 -7.66
C ARG A 228 12.20 -11.36 -8.67
N GLU A 229 13.19 -12.22 -8.52
CA GLU A 229 14.17 -12.44 -9.58
C GLU A 229 13.44 -12.93 -10.84
N THR A 230 13.50 -12.14 -11.91
CA THR A 230 12.68 -12.31 -13.11
C THR A 230 13.09 -13.48 -14.01
N ASP A 231 14.02 -14.32 -13.60
CA ASP A 231 14.49 -15.49 -14.38
C ASP A 231 13.39 -16.52 -14.69
N VAL A 232 12.24 -16.42 -14.03
CA VAL A 232 11.13 -17.36 -14.22
C VAL A 232 10.26 -17.01 -15.43
N PHE A 233 10.25 -15.72 -15.86
CA PHE A 233 9.31 -15.25 -16.88
C PHE A 233 9.94 -14.96 -18.26
N ASP A 234 11.25 -14.80 -18.35
CA ASP A 234 11.93 -14.51 -19.61
C ASP A 234 13.00 -15.53 -19.96
N SER A 235 12.54 -16.72 -20.34
CA SER A 235 13.42 -17.76 -20.88
C SER A 235 14.08 -17.40 -22.23
N SER A 236 13.71 -16.26 -22.84
CA SER A 236 14.22 -15.80 -24.12
C SER A 236 15.48 -14.92 -24.01
N VAL A 237 15.77 -14.38 -22.83
CA VAL A 237 16.91 -13.49 -22.60
C VAL A 237 17.98 -14.18 -21.76
N LYS A 238 18.92 -14.83 -22.44
CA LYS A 238 20.11 -15.49 -21.83
C LYS A 238 21.18 -14.49 -21.37
N LEU A 239 20.85 -13.41 -20.74
CA LEU A 239 21.81 -12.54 -20.09
C LEU A 239 21.79 -12.83 -18.60
N PRO A 240 22.94 -13.16 -17.97
CA PRO A 240 23.01 -13.18 -16.52
C PRO A 240 22.79 -11.77 -16.03
N ARG A 241 21.56 -11.43 -15.67
CA ARG A 241 21.27 -10.19 -14.98
C ARG A 241 21.76 -10.37 -13.55
N LEU A 242 22.79 -9.64 -13.19
CA LEU A 242 23.07 -9.28 -11.81
C LEU A 242 21.94 -8.33 -11.36
N ILE A 243 20.72 -8.87 -11.24
CA ILE A 243 19.60 -8.10 -10.72
C ILE A 243 19.79 -8.13 -9.22
N GLN A 244 20.12 -6.98 -8.66
CA GLN A 244 20.02 -6.81 -7.23
C GLN A 244 18.53 -6.89 -6.87
N PRO A 245 18.15 -7.68 -5.88
CA PRO A 245 16.76 -7.71 -5.44
C PRO A 245 16.34 -6.33 -4.95
N HIS A 246 15.13 -5.91 -5.32
CA HIS A 246 14.58 -4.60 -5.03
C HIS A 246 13.34 -4.71 -4.13
N ARG A 247 13.06 -3.65 -3.38
CA ARG A 247 11.81 -3.53 -2.64
C ARG A 247 10.92 -2.51 -3.33
N HIS A 248 9.83 -2.97 -3.91
CA HIS A 248 8.88 -2.15 -4.62
C HIS A 248 7.60 -1.90 -3.82
N THR A 249 7.14 -2.89 -3.08
CA THR A 249 5.94 -2.78 -2.25
C THR A 249 6.28 -2.19 -0.89
N TYR A 250 5.52 -1.20 -0.49
CA TYR A 250 5.71 -0.46 0.75
C TYR A 250 4.44 -0.42 1.58
N PHE A 251 4.65 -0.38 2.88
CA PHE A 251 3.66 0.07 3.84
C PHE A 251 4.28 1.18 4.71
N MET A 252 3.64 2.35 4.73
CA MET A 252 4.16 3.52 5.41
C MET A 252 3.10 4.13 6.32
N VAL A 253 3.53 4.72 7.43
CA VAL A 253 2.69 5.48 8.37
C VAL A 253 3.14 6.93 8.37
N TYR A 254 2.20 7.86 8.38
CA TYR A 254 2.53 9.28 8.45
C TYR A 254 3.10 9.64 9.84
N GLY A 255 4.31 10.23 9.87
CA GLY A 255 5.11 10.40 11.08
C GLY A 255 4.46 11.22 12.17
N ASP A 256 3.65 12.23 11.82
CA ASP A 256 2.93 13.05 12.81
C ASP A 256 1.86 12.25 13.57
N THR A 257 1.42 11.12 13.01
CA THR A 257 0.43 10.24 13.62
C THR A 257 1.05 8.97 14.21
N PHE A 258 2.31 8.66 13.85
CA PHE A 258 3.01 7.48 14.34
C PHE A 258 3.23 7.53 15.85
N GLY A 259 2.80 6.48 16.56
CA GLY A 259 2.89 6.37 18.02
C GLY A 259 1.91 7.23 18.81
N ARG A 260 1.01 7.98 18.14
CA ARG A 260 -0.10 8.67 18.81
C ARG A 260 -1.32 7.78 18.92
N VAL A 261 -1.65 7.10 17.84
CA VAL A 261 -2.87 6.30 17.69
C VAL A 261 -2.56 5.02 16.92
N GLY A 262 -1.78 4.14 17.43
CA GLY A 262 -1.53 2.85 16.81
C GLY A 262 -0.07 2.44 16.77
N THR A 263 0.14 1.16 16.94
CA THR A 263 1.47 0.56 16.96
C THR A 263 1.54 -0.56 15.93
N PRO A 264 2.37 -0.45 14.88
CA PRO A 264 2.62 -1.57 13.97
C PRO A 264 3.22 -2.74 14.74
N LEU A 265 2.58 -3.91 14.63
CA LEU A 265 2.99 -5.14 15.30
C LEU A 265 3.81 -6.04 14.39
N THR A 266 3.33 -6.23 13.16
CA THR A 266 3.99 -7.06 12.14
C THR A 266 3.93 -6.39 10.78
N CYS A 267 4.91 -6.69 9.94
CA CYS A 267 4.90 -6.41 8.50
C CYS A 267 5.67 -7.55 7.82
N GLU A 268 4.94 -8.38 7.09
CA GLU A 268 5.47 -9.62 6.53
C GLU A 268 5.26 -9.64 5.01
N ILE A 269 6.12 -10.36 4.29
CA ILE A 269 5.96 -10.53 2.85
C ILE A 269 4.86 -11.57 2.58
N SER A 270 3.92 -11.23 1.70
CA SER A 270 2.85 -12.11 1.25
C SER A 270 2.93 -12.40 -0.26
N GLY A 271 2.07 -13.32 -0.74
CA GLY A 271 2.01 -13.64 -2.17
C GLY A 271 3.23 -14.39 -2.72
N ASN A 272 4.09 -14.93 -1.86
CA ASN A 272 5.29 -15.68 -2.25
C ASN A 272 5.01 -17.11 -2.78
N SER A 273 3.77 -17.49 -2.86
CA SER A 273 3.34 -18.81 -3.34
C SER A 273 3.29 -18.87 -4.88
N ILE A 274 3.14 -20.09 -5.38
CA ILE A 274 2.96 -20.39 -6.80
C ILE A 274 1.59 -21.01 -7.04
N THR A 275 1.07 -20.89 -8.27
CA THR A 275 -0.15 -21.58 -8.70
C THR A 275 0.07 -23.09 -8.77
N ARG A 276 -1.00 -23.85 -9.01
CA ARG A 276 -0.90 -25.30 -9.26
C ARG A 276 -0.05 -25.65 -10.49
N SER A 277 0.00 -24.75 -11.47
CA SER A 277 0.81 -24.89 -12.67
C SER A 277 2.29 -24.48 -12.47
N GLY A 278 2.67 -24.11 -11.24
CA GLY A 278 4.05 -23.70 -10.91
C GLY A 278 4.37 -22.25 -11.28
N ILE A 279 3.35 -21.43 -11.55
CA ILE A 279 3.50 -20.03 -11.93
C ILE A 279 3.42 -19.16 -10.66
N PRO A 280 4.32 -18.20 -10.42
CA PRO A 280 4.22 -17.26 -9.31
C PRO A 280 2.92 -16.42 -9.36
N PHE A 281 2.39 -16.03 -8.20
CA PHE A 281 1.17 -15.21 -8.15
C PHE A 281 1.37 -13.82 -8.78
N SER A 282 2.52 -13.21 -8.53
CA SER A 282 2.91 -11.91 -9.06
C SER A 282 4.43 -11.85 -9.31
N ASP A 283 4.91 -10.85 -10.04
CA ASP A 283 6.33 -10.49 -10.15
C ASP A 283 6.79 -9.66 -8.94
N ASP A 284 5.86 -9.09 -8.21
CA ASP A 284 6.11 -8.42 -6.93
C ASP A 284 5.36 -9.13 -5.79
N TYR A 285 6.01 -9.27 -4.64
CA TYR A 285 5.38 -9.78 -3.43
C TYR A 285 4.52 -8.69 -2.79
N GLY A 286 3.39 -9.10 -2.22
CA GLY A 286 2.57 -8.24 -1.38
C GLY A 286 3.15 -8.08 0.03
N LEU A 287 2.46 -7.29 0.85
CA LEU A 287 2.74 -7.12 2.27
C LEU A 287 1.47 -7.35 3.09
N GLU A 288 1.64 -8.03 4.22
CA GLU A 288 0.65 -8.18 5.27
C GLU A 288 1.09 -7.38 6.47
N MET A 289 0.22 -6.54 7.03
CA MET A 289 0.54 -5.76 8.20
C MET A 289 -0.55 -5.82 9.26
N GLN A 290 -0.14 -5.87 10.52
CA GLN A 290 -1.00 -5.78 11.67
C GLN A 290 -0.64 -4.52 12.48
N VAL A 291 -1.68 -3.80 12.89
CA VAL A 291 -1.55 -2.60 13.71
C VAL A 291 -2.45 -2.73 14.92
N TRP A 292 -1.88 -2.58 16.11
CA TRP A 292 -2.65 -2.49 17.33
C TRP A 292 -3.25 -1.08 17.46
N LEU A 293 -4.57 -1.01 17.58
CA LEU A 293 -5.36 0.21 17.66
C LEU A 293 -6.39 0.08 18.79
N PRO A 294 -5.99 0.26 20.05
CA PRO A 294 -6.91 0.20 21.16
C PRO A 294 -7.98 1.30 21.09
N GLN A 295 -9.07 1.11 21.80
CA GLN A 295 -10.17 2.08 21.81
C GLN A 295 -9.69 3.49 22.20
N ALA A 296 -10.17 4.51 21.47
CA ALA A 296 -9.73 5.89 21.62
C ALA A 296 -9.83 6.45 23.05
N ARG A 297 -10.72 5.89 23.87
CA ARG A 297 -10.92 6.31 25.26
C ARG A 297 -9.83 5.82 26.22
N GLU A 298 -9.08 4.78 25.90
CA GLU A 298 -8.04 4.21 26.76
C GLU A 298 -6.69 4.94 26.66
N PHE A 299 -6.45 5.67 25.58
CA PHE A 299 -5.21 6.45 25.40
C PHE A 299 -4.98 7.56 26.41
N VAL A 300 -6.01 8.08 27.06
CA VAL A 300 -5.88 9.18 28.01
C VAL A 300 -5.12 8.75 29.29
N THR A 301 -5.15 7.47 29.62
CA THR A 301 -4.54 6.93 30.84
C THR A 301 -3.14 6.33 30.63
N GLU A 302 -2.81 5.87 29.42
CA GLU A 302 -1.53 5.18 29.15
C GLU A 302 -0.39 6.06 28.63
N LYS A 303 -0.59 7.35 28.35
CA LYS A 303 0.45 8.30 27.92
C LYS A 303 1.72 8.34 28.79
N LYS A 304 1.75 7.60 29.89
CA LYS A 304 2.90 7.50 30.81
C LYS A 304 3.81 6.28 30.60
N ARG A 305 3.49 5.35 29.70
CA ARG A 305 4.23 4.06 29.64
C ARG A 305 5.20 3.86 28.50
N TRP A 306 5.13 4.63 27.43
CA TRP A 306 5.98 4.38 26.26
C TRP A 306 6.90 5.57 25.98
N VAL A 307 8.09 5.52 26.58
CA VAL A 307 9.26 6.31 26.15
C VAL A 307 10.15 5.33 25.39
N PHE A 308 10.27 5.53 24.09
CA PHE A 308 11.22 4.81 23.23
C PHE A 308 12.62 5.43 23.35
#